data_0d864bf4992021218b5390e521ac0d0a
#
_entry.id   0d864bf4992021218b5390e521ac0d0a
#
_cell.length_a   1.000
_cell.length_b   1.000
_cell.length_c   1.000
_cell.angle_alpha   90.00
_cell.angle_beta   90.00
_cell.angle_gamma   90.00
#
_symmetry.space_group_name_H-M   'P 1'
#
loop_
_entity.id
_entity.type
_entity.pdbx_description
1 polymer ?
#
loop_
_entity_poly.entity_id
_entity_poly.type
_entity_poly.pdbx_seq_one_letter_code
_entity_poly.pdbx_strand_id
1 'polypeptide(L)'
;MTFEAAAERFLAAAGVADATRRAYASDLRDFGAWFGPDSPLEDVDVRVLADWVAELGRAREHGKLAPATISRKLVAVRALLRYSLGPERVPDASLAPKRPRRLPESPKLAEIEEIVDSLEGEGPLPLRNRALVELVYSAGLRSAEAVGLDLGDVDFEQELVHVRDGKGSKDRVVPLGEEAAYLVARYLRDARPLLAHGAENALFISARGRRLDTSTLRRLVPHPHRLRHAFATHLLEGGADLRTIQELLGHSSLSTTQMYSHVDAKRLRRVYDHAHPRS
;
A
#
# COMPACT_ATOMS: atom_id res chain seq x y z
N MET A 1 16.27 -17.39 26.88
CA MET A 1 15.39 -17.92 25.80
C MET A 1 16.16 -17.80 24.51
N THR A 2 16.14 -18.83 23.61
CA THR A 2 16.85 -18.74 22.33
C THR A 2 16.19 -17.72 21.41
N PHE A 3 16.98 -17.17 20.47
CA PHE A 3 16.48 -16.22 19.50
C PHE A 3 15.34 -16.84 18.66
N GLU A 4 15.51 -18.07 18.18
CA GLU A 4 14.52 -18.76 17.34
C GLU A 4 13.19 -18.94 18.07
N ALA A 5 13.23 -19.46 19.31
CA ALA A 5 12.01 -19.64 20.12
C ALA A 5 11.29 -18.30 20.40
N ALA A 6 12.06 -17.22 20.61
CA ALA A 6 11.49 -15.90 20.78
C ALA A 6 10.82 -15.38 19.50
N ALA A 7 11.47 -15.57 18.34
CA ALA A 7 10.95 -15.15 17.03
C ALA A 7 9.66 -15.90 16.69
N GLU A 8 9.59 -17.21 16.92
CA GLU A 8 8.37 -18.00 16.71
C GLU A 8 7.20 -17.50 17.56
N ARG A 9 7.45 -17.28 18.87
CA ARG A 9 6.42 -16.75 19.80
C ARG A 9 5.93 -15.36 19.38
N PHE A 10 6.84 -14.50 18.99
CA PHE A 10 6.49 -13.14 18.51
C PHE A 10 5.64 -13.19 17.24
N LEU A 11 6.02 -14.03 16.26
CA LEU A 11 5.29 -14.17 15.00
C LEU A 11 3.92 -14.85 15.17
N ALA A 12 3.77 -15.71 16.19
CA ALA A 12 2.51 -16.34 16.56
C ALA A 12 1.58 -15.41 17.35
N ALA A 13 2.10 -14.33 17.96
CA ALA A 13 1.31 -13.41 18.77
C ALA A 13 0.20 -12.73 17.96
N ALA A 14 -0.97 -12.57 18.57
CA ALA A 14 -2.09 -11.87 17.98
C ALA A 14 -1.76 -10.40 17.71
N GLY A 15 -2.29 -9.83 16.62
CA GLY A 15 -2.23 -8.39 16.35
C GLY A 15 -1.30 -7.94 15.22
N VAL A 16 -0.41 -8.80 14.74
CA VAL A 16 0.42 -8.45 13.57
C VAL A 16 -0.30 -8.83 12.26
N ALA A 17 -0.44 -7.88 11.34
CA ALA A 17 -1.05 -8.13 10.03
C ALA A 17 -0.25 -9.18 9.25
N ASP A 18 -0.92 -10.05 8.46
CA ASP A 18 -0.27 -11.17 7.75
C ASP A 18 0.86 -10.74 6.82
N ALA A 19 0.70 -9.60 6.13
CA ALA A 19 1.77 -9.03 5.30
C ALA A 19 2.98 -8.59 6.15
N THR A 20 2.74 -7.97 7.30
CA THR A 20 3.78 -7.58 8.26
C THR A 20 4.44 -8.81 8.88
N ARG A 21 3.65 -9.82 9.24
CA ARG A 21 4.15 -11.10 9.78
C ARG A 21 5.09 -11.78 8.80
N ARG A 22 4.71 -11.88 7.50
CA ARG A 22 5.59 -12.44 6.46
C ARG A 22 6.89 -11.65 6.30
N ALA A 23 6.80 -10.32 6.32
CA ALA A 23 7.99 -9.46 6.23
C ALA A 23 8.91 -9.65 7.44
N TYR A 24 8.34 -9.65 8.65
CA TYR A 24 9.10 -9.87 9.89
C TYR A 24 9.71 -11.28 9.93
N ALA A 25 8.97 -12.31 9.52
CA ALA A 25 9.49 -13.67 9.46
C ALA A 25 10.74 -13.79 8.57
N SER A 26 10.72 -13.11 7.41
CA SER A 26 11.90 -13.07 6.53
C SER A 26 13.07 -12.32 7.18
N ASP A 27 12.80 -11.14 7.77
CA ASP A 27 13.85 -10.32 8.37
C ASP A 27 14.46 -10.95 9.62
N LEU A 28 13.65 -11.58 10.45
CA LEU A 28 14.11 -12.29 11.66
C LEU A 28 14.89 -13.56 11.30
N ARG A 29 14.50 -14.27 10.25
CA ARG A 29 15.27 -15.41 9.74
C ARG A 29 16.67 -14.98 9.29
N ASP A 30 16.77 -13.86 8.56
CA ASP A 30 18.06 -13.35 8.12
C ASP A 30 18.95 -12.93 9.30
N PHE A 31 18.36 -12.33 10.35
CA PHE A 31 19.11 -11.99 11.57
C PHE A 31 19.54 -13.26 12.33
N GLY A 32 18.64 -14.21 12.53
CA GLY A 32 18.92 -15.46 13.22
C GLY A 32 20.00 -16.30 12.53
N ALA A 33 20.01 -16.32 11.19
CA ALA A 33 21.06 -17.00 10.42
C ALA A 33 22.45 -16.37 10.62
N TRP A 34 22.52 -15.06 10.90
CA TRP A 34 23.77 -14.34 11.17
C TRP A 34 24.16 -14.39 12.66
N PHE A 35 23.20 -14.18 13.54
CA PHE A 35 23.44 -14.11 15.01
C PHE A 35 23.62 -15.49 15.64
N GLY A 36 22.98 -16.51 15.11
CA GLY A 36 22.84 -17.86 15.65
C GLY A 36 21.44 -18.09 16.21
N PRO A 37 20.70 -19.07 15.67
CA PRO A 37 19.31 -19.34 16.08
C PRO A 37 19.20 -19.77 17.54
N ASP A 38 20.20 -20.47 18.03
CA ASP A 38 20.27 -21.00 19.42
C ASP A 38 20.87 -20.00 20.42
N SER A 39 21.37 -18.86 19.96
CA SER A 39 21.97 -17.84 20.82
C SER A 39 20.92 -17.23 21.76
N PRO A 40 21.29 -16.89 23.01
CA PRO A 40 20.37 -16.22 23.92
C PRO A 40 19.89 -14.87 23.38
N LEU A 41 18.57 -14.62 23.40
CA LEU A 41 18.03 -13.36 22.95
C LEU A 41 18.55 -12.15 23.73
N GLU A 42 18.87 -12.38 25.00
CA GLU A 42 19.40 -11.41 25.94
C GLU A 42 20.78 -10.87 25.55
N ASP A 43 21.52 -11.58 24.70
CA ASP A 43 22.84 -11.19 24.19
C ASP A 43 22.73 -10.19 23.00
N VAL A 44 21.52 -9.92 22.51
CA VAL A 44 21.30 -8.93 21.46
C VAL A 44 21.36 -7.52 22.06
N ASP A 45 22.55 -6.98 22.10
CA ASP A 45 22.82 -5.60 22.54
C ASP A 45 23.01 -4.61 21.38
N VAL A 46 23.40 -3.38 21.71
CA VAL A 46 23.65 -2.32 20.73
C VAL A 46 24.82 -2.66 19.81
N ARG A 47 25.83 -3.39 20.29
CA ARG A 47 27.02 -3.77 19.50
C ARG A 47 26.66 -4.83 18.48
N VAL A 48 25.94 -5.87 18.91
CA VAL A 48 25.43 -6.93 18.01
C VAL A 48 24.60 -6.32 16.88
N LEU A 49 23.71 -5.38 17.19
CA LEU A 49 22.92 -4.70 16.16
C LEU A 49 23.78 -3.82 15.24
N ALA A 50 24.80 -3.12 15.78
CA ALA A 50 25.72 -2.31 14.98
C ALA A 50 26.54 -3.18 14.02
N ASP A 51 27.06 -4.32 14.49
CA ASP A 51 27.82 -5.27 13.69
C ASP A 51 26.95 -5.87 12.57
N TRP A 52 25.70 -6.21 12.89
CA TRP A 52 24.77 -6.67 11.86
C TRP A 52 24.46 -5.61 10.82
N VAL A 53 24.24 -4.35 11.22
CA VAL A 53 24.06 -3.24 10.28
C VAL A 53 25.26 -3.06 9.38
N ALA A 54 26.48 -3.15 9.93
CA ALA A 54 27.72 -3.10 9.16
C ALA A 54 27.80 -4.26 8.15
N GLU A 55 27.43 -5.48 8.57
CA GLU A 55 27.35 -6.65 7.69
C GLU A 55 26.33 -6.49 6.56
N LEU A 56 25.13 -5.98 6.88
CA LEU A 56 24.10 -5.69 5.88
C LEU A 56 24.53 -4.59 4.89
N GLY A 57 25.40 -3.67 5.30
CA GLY A 57 25.95 -2.58 4.50
C GLY A 57 27.09 -3.02 3.56
N ARG A 58 27.67 -4.20 3.76
CA ARG A 58 28.76 -4.71 2.90
C ARG A 58 28.24 -5.01 1.50
N ALA A 59 29.14 -4.87 0.52
CA ALA A 59 28.83 -5.27 -0.85
C ALA A 59 28.69 -6.81 -0.92
N ARG A 60 27.57 -7.27 -1.47
CA ARG A 60 27.28 -8.67 -1.74
C ARG A 60 27.31 -8.92 -3.25
N GLU A 61 27.25 -10.18 -3.66
CA GLU A 61 27.22 -10.60 -5.06
C GLU A 61 26.11 -9.88 -5.88
N HIS A 62 24.99 -9.56 -5.21
CA HIS A 62 23.82 -8.85 -5.78
C HIS A 62 23.80 -7.35 -5.44
N GLY A 63 24.91 -6.74 -5.03
CA GLY A 63 25.00 -5.32 -4.65
C GLY A 63 24.75 -5.05 -3.17
N LYS A 64 24.83 -3.76 -2.79
CA LYS A 64 24.55 -3.28 -1.42
C LYS A 64 23.05 -3.23 -1.16
N LEU A 65 22.63 -3.62 0.05
CA LEU A 65 21.25 -3.42 0.47
C LEU A 65 20.93 -1.92 0.58
N ALA A 66 19.74 -1.55 0.11
CA ALA A 66 19.28 -0.17 0.25
C ALA A 66 19.12 0.22 1.73
N PRO A 67 19.45 1.46 2.12
CA PRO A 67 19.29 1.94 3.50
C PRO A 67 17.88 1.71 4.08
N ALA A 68 16.85 1.79 3.23
CA ALA A 68 15.47 1.49 3.60
C ALA A 68 15.27 0.03 4.02
N THR A 69 15.92 -0.91 3.32
CA THR A 69 15.87 -2.34 3.62
C THR A 69 16.56 -2.63 4.95
N ILE A 70 17.74 -2.06 5.20
CA ILE A 70 18.46 -2.20 6.46
C ILE A 70 17.61 -1.66 7.62
N SER A 71 17.04 -0.45 7.47
CA SER A 71 16.16 0.14 8.48
C SER A 71 14.93 -0.74 8.78
N ARG A 72 14.31 -1.35 7.76
CA ARG A 72 13.15 -2.24 7.94
C ARG A 72 13.53 -3.50 8.73
N LYS A 73 14.68 -4.10 8.40
CA LYS A 73 15.19 -5.28 9.10
C LYS A 73 15.48 -4.98 10.58
N LEU A 74 16.10 -3.84 10.88
CA LEU A 74 16.29 -3.38 12.26
C LEU A 74 14.96 -3.21 13.01
N VAL A 75 13.92 -2.66 12.36
CA VAL A 75 12.59 -2.52 12.96
C VAL A 75 12.02 -3.86 13.36
N ALA A 76 12.18 -4.93 12.56
CA ALA A 76 11.70 -6.27 12.88
C ALA A 76 12.41 -6.84 14.15
N VAL A 77 13.75 -6.75 14.21
CA VAL A 77 14.51 -7.23 15.37
C VAL A 77 14.16 -6.44 16.64
N ARG A 78 14.06 -5.11 16.53
CA ARG A 78 13.66 -4.25 17.67
C ARG A 78 12.23 -4.53 18.14
N ALA A 79 11.31 -4.87 17.24
CA ALA A 79 9.95 -5.27 17.58
C ALA A 79 9.96 -6.59 18.36
N LEU A 80 10.78 -7.57 17.97
CA LEU A 80 10.99 -8.81 18.70
C LEU A 80 11.56 -8.55 20.10
N LEU A 81 12.62 -7.75 20.22
CA LEU A 81 13.23 -7.40 21.51
C LEU A 81 12.22 -6.72 22.44
N ARG A 82 11.47 -5.76 21.92
CA ARG A 82 10.42 -5.06 22.69
C ARG A 82 9.35 -6.01 23.19
N TYR A 83 8.92 -6.95 22.36
CA TYR A 83 7.91 -7.95 22.72
C TYR A 83 8.42 -8.92 23.79
N SER A 84 9.67 -9.39 23.66
CA SER A 84 10.21 -10.48 24.48
C SER A 84 10.92 -10.01 25.74
N LEU A 85 11.59 -8.85 25.71
CA LEU A 85 12.42 -8.32 26.80
C LEU A 85 11.90 -7.02 27.42
N GLY A 86 10.88 -6.42 26.81
CA GLY A 86 10.35 -5.13 27.22
C GLY A 86 11.03 -3.92 26.56
N PRO A 87 10.41 -2.72 26.64
CA PRO A 87 10.87 -1.51 25.95
C PRO A 87 12.23 -1.01 26.42
N GLU A 88 12.57 -1.22 27.69
CA GLU A 88 13.83 -0.79 28.33
C GLU A 88 15.07 -1.47 27.75
N ARG A 89 14.89 -2.67 27.18
CA ARG A 89 15.96 -3.48 26.62
C ARG A 89 16.17 -3.29 25.12
N VAL A 90 15.42 -2.37 24.49
CA VAL A 90 15.51 -2.14 23.05
C VAL A 90 16.61 -1.13 22.74
N PRO A 91 17.68 -1.50 22.02
CA PRO A 91 18.73 -0.56 21.62
C PRO A 91 18.20 0.60 20.78
N ASP A 92 18.84 1.77 20.87
CA ASP A 92 18.41 2.99 20.20
C ASP A 92 18.29 2.87 18.68
N ALA A 93 17.40 3.70 18.08
CA ALA A 93 17.15 3.78 16.65
C ALA A 93 18.30 4.45 15.85
N SER A 94 19.27 5.07 16.53
CA SER A 94 20.39 5.79 15.90
C SER A 94 21.27 4.91 15.00
N LEU A 95 21.21 3.59 15.15
CA LEU A 95 21.90 2.61 14.29
C LEU A 95 21.36 2.54 12.86
N ALA A 96 20.16 3.06 12.60
CA ALA A 96 19.58 3.03 11.26
C ALA A 96 20.36 3.96 10.32
N PRO A 97 20.72 3.51 9.10
CA PRO A 97 21.39 4.37 8.13
C PRO A 97 20.58 5.62 7.86
N LYS A 98 21.23 6.81 7.86
CA LYS A 98 20.57 8.07 7.49
C LYS A 98 20.06 7.96 6.05
N ARG A 99 18.76 8.14 5.88
CA ARG A 99 18.15 8.22 4.55
C ARG A 99 18.34 9.64 4.02
N PRO A 100 18.85 9.81 2.78
CA PRO A 100 18.75 11.10 2.13
C PRO A 100 17.26 11.46 2.03
N ARG A 101 16.84 12.59 2.61
CA ARG A 101 15.49 13.15 2.46
C ARG A 101 15.35 13.73 1.04
N ARG A 102 15.22 12.88 0.04
CA ARG A 102 14.65 13.32 -1.23
C ARG A 102 13.12 13.31 -1.06
N LEU A 103 12.51 14.48 -1.16
CA LEU A 103 11.07 14.56 -1.37
C LEU A 103 10.82 13.84 -2.71
N PRO A 104 10.01 12.77 -2.74
CA PRO A 104 9.68 12.14 -4.01
C PRO A 104 8.95 13.19 -4.86
N GLU A 105 9.44 13.45 -6.05
CA GLU A 105 8.68 14.24 -7.01
C GLU A 105 7.38 13.51 -7.33
N SER A 106 6.28 14.23 -7.19
CA SER A 106 4.98 13.72 -7.59
C SER A 106 4.90 13.64 -9.12
N PRO A 107 4.40 12.56 -9.72
CA PRO A 107 4.17 12.52 -11.15
C PRO A 107 3.27 13.68 -11.57
N LYS A 108 3.62 14.34 -12.67
CA LYS A 108 2.76 15.34 -13.31
C LYS A 108 1.58 14.66 -13.99
N LEU A 109 0.51 15.42 -14.27
CA LEU A 109 -0.67 14.90 -14.97
C LEU A 109 -0.28 14.20 -16.28
N ALA A 110 0.57 14.82 -17.10
CA ALA A 110 1.04 14.26 -18.37
C ALA A 110 1.75 12.89 -18.19
N GLU A 111 2.50 12.69 -17.09
CA GLU A 111 3.12 11.39 -16.81
C GLU A 111 2.07 10.32 -16.46
N ILE A 112 0.96 10.72 -15.81
CA ILE A 112 -0.16 9.80 -15.51
C ILE A 112 -0.87 9.42 -16.81
N GLU A 113 -1.13 10.38 -17.68
CA GLU A 113 -1.73 10.16 -19.00
C GLU A 113 -0.87 9.20 -19.83
N GLU A 114 0.43 9.45 -19.91
CA GLU A 114 1.37 8.57 -20.61
C GLU A 114 1.35 7.13 -20.04
N ILE A 115 1.28 6.97 -18.72
CA ILE A 115 1.16 5.65 -18.10
C ILE A 115 -0.14 4.96 -18.54
N VAL A 116 -1.27 5.65 -18.51
CA VAL A 116 -2.58 5.08 -18.88
C VAL A 116 -2.60 4.75 -20.39
N ASP A 117 -2.07 5.63 -21.24
CA ASP A 117 -2.03 5.44 -22.69
C ASP A 117 -1.06 4.31 -23.07
N SER A 118 0.05 4.15 -22.36
CA SER A 118 0.97 3.01 -22.58
C SER A 118 0.34 1.63 -22.37
N LEU A 119 -0.82 1.59 -21.70
CA LEU A 119 -1.61 0.36 -21.48
C LEU A 119 -2.64 0.11 -22.59
N GLU A 120 -2.65 0.90 -23.67
CA GLU A 120 -3.51 0.64 -24.83
C GLU A 120 -3.14 -0.67 -25.53
N GLY A 121 -4.12 -1.26 -26.19
CA GLY A 121 -3.95 -2.49 -26.93
C GLY A 121 -5.28 -3.21 -27.19
N GLU A 122 -5.22 -4.26 -27.97
CA GLU A 122 -6.39 -5.08 -28.30
C GLU A 122 -6.71 -6.11 -27.21
N GLY A 123 -8.01 -6.39 -27.07
CA GLY A 123 -8.53 -7.42 -26.17
C GLY A 123 -8.84 -6.93 -24.75
N PRO A 124 -9.26 -7.85 -23.87
CA PRO A 124 -9.85 -7.48 -22.59
C PRO A 124 -8.83 -7.05 -21.53
N LEU A 125 -7.56 -7.49 -21.61
CA LEU A 125 -6.56 -7.20 -20.59
C LEU A 125 -6.08 -5.74 -20.63
N PRO A 126 -5.79 -5.11 -21.79
CA PRO A 126 -5.48 -3.69 -21.86
C PRO A 126 -6.59 -2.83 -21.27
N LEU A 127 -7.84 -3.05 -21.64
CA LEU A 127 -8.97 -2.26 -21.10
C LEU A 127 -9.11 -2.41 -19.59
N ARG A 128 -8.96 -3.63 -19.05
CA ARG A 128 -8.90 -3.87 -17.60
C ARG A 128 -7.75 -3.09 -16.94
N ASN A 129 -6.57 -3.12 -17.55
CA ASN A 129 -5.37 -2.48 -17.00
C ASN A 129 -5.54 -0.96 -16.94
N ARG A 130 -6.05 -0.35 -18.02
CA ARG A 130 -6.36 1.08 -18.07
C ARG A 130 -7.37 1.47 -16.99
N ALA A 131 -8.50 0.75 -16.92
CA ALA A 131 -9.53 0.99 -15.90
C ALA A 131 -8.97 0.88 -14.47
N LEU A 132 -8.11 -0.13 -14.20
CA LEU A 132 -7.49 -0.31 -12.90
C LEU A 132 -6.56 0.86 -12.54
N VAL A 133 -5.67 1.26 -13.44
CA VAL A 133 -4.67 2.31 -13.18
C VAL A 133 -5.35 3.66 -13.03
N GLU A 134 -6.32 3.96 -13.89
CA GLU A 134 -7.11 5.18 -13.81
C GLU A 134 -7.88 5.28 -12.49
N LEU A 135 -8.57 4.20 -12.09
CA LEU A 135 -9.30 4.18 -10.82
C LEU A 135 -8.36 4.36 -9.62
N VAL A 136 -7.17 3.74 -9.64
CA VAL A 136 -6.17 3.91 -8.57
C VAL A 136 -5.73 5.36 -8.43
N TYR A 137 -5.50 6.04 -9.56
CA TYR A 137 -5.12 7.44 -9.58
C TYR A 137 -6.30 8.35 -9.16
N SER A 138 -7.43 8.25 -9.84
CA SER A 138 -8.60 9.10 -9.68
C SER A 138 -9.19 9.02 -8.25
N ALA A 139 -9.22 7.84 -7.63
CA ALA A 139 -9.75 7.66 -6.28
C ALA A 139 -8.67 7.58 -5.18
N GLY A 140 -7.40 7.78 -5.52
CA GLY A 140 -6.28 7.75 -4.58
C GLY A 140 -6.15 6.43 -3.80
N LEU A 141 -6.46 5.29 -4.41
CA LEU A 141 -6.53 3.99 -3.76
C LEU A 141 -5.13 3.42 -3.42
N ARG A 142 -5.04 2.68 -2.32
CA ARG A 142 -3.90 1.78 -2.10
C ARG A 142 -4.01 0.57 -3.02
N SER A 143 -2.88 -0.03 -3.39
CA SER A 143 -2.88 -1.22 -4.26
C SER A 143 -3.76 -2.36 -3.74
N ALA A 144 -3.75 -2.59 -2.43
CA ALA A 144 -4.57 -3.63 -1.82
C ALA A 144 -6.07 -3.28 -1.83
N GLU A 145 -6.41 -2.00 -1.67
CA GLU A 145 -7.79 -1.50 -1.76
C GLU A 145 -8.32 -1.71 -3.18
N ALA A 146 -7.57 -1.28 -4.20
CA ALA A 146 -8.00 -1.38 -5.59
C ALA A 146 -8.27 -2.81 -6.04
N VAL A 147 -7.40 -3.78 -5.69
CA VAL A 147 -7.64 -5.20 -6.03
C VAL A 147 -8.67 -5.86 -5.10
N GLY A 148 -8.93 -5.25 -3.94
CA GLY A 148 -9.93 -5.70 -2.98
C GLY A 148 -11.37 -5.33 -3.34
N LEU A 149 -11.58 -4.37 -4.23
CA LEU A 149 -12.92 -3.91 -4.62
C LEU A 149 -13.77 -5.03 -5.21
N ASP A 150 -15.05 -5.01 -4.84
CA ASP A 150 -16.10 -5.82 -5.42
C ASP A 150 -16.95 -5.02 -6.43
N LEU A 151 -17.77 -5.70 -7.21
CA LEU A 151 -18.67 -5.08 -8.19
C LEU A 151 -19.60 -4.04 -7.54
N GLY A 152 -20.10 -4.33 -6.33
CA GLY A 152 -21.00 -3.44 -5.60
C GLY A 152 -20.32 -2.30 -4.85
N ASP A 153 -18.98 -2.18 -4.94
CA ASP A 153 -18.25 -1.09 -4.31
C ASP A 153 -18.15 0.17 -5.19
N VAL A 154 -18.54 0.08 -6.47
CA VAL A 154 -18.59 1.21 -7.39
C VAL A 154 -20.05 1.59 -7.63
N ASP A 155 -20.42 2.77 -7.17
CA ASP A 155 -21.73 3.36 -7.40
C ASP A 155 -21.63 4.41 -8.50
N PHE A 156 -22.12 4.05 -9.71
CA PHE A 156 -22.11 4.92 -10.88
C PHE A 156 -23.19 6.01 -10.82
N GLU A 157 -24.28 5.80 -10.05
CA GLU A 157 -25.34 6.80 -9.91
C GLU A 157 -24.91 7.95 -8.98
N GLN A 158 -24.25 7.60 -7.88
CA GLN A 158 -23.72 8.58 -6.92
C GLN A 158 -22.30 9.02 -7.25
N GLU A 159 -21.66 8.37 -8.25
CA GLU A 159 -20.26 8.57 -8.65
C GLU A 159 -19.29 8.45 -7.47
N LEU A 160 -19.42 7.34 -6.74
CA LEU A 160 -18.66 7.05 -5.54
C LEU A 160 -18.01 5.66 -5.61
N VAL A 161 -16.90 5.52 -4.91
CA VAL A 161 -16.25 4.24 -4.64
C VAL A 161 -16.23 4.00 -3.13
N HIS A 162 -16.79 2.88 -2.71
CA HIS A 162 -16.79 2.42 -1.32
C HIS A 162 -15.50 1.63 -1.04
N VAL A 163 -14.61 2.20 -0.27
CA VAL A 163 -13.34 1.55 0.09
C VAL A 163 -13.48 0.94 1.47
N ARG A 164 -13.53 -0.40 1.50
CA ARG A 164 -13.57 -1.17 2.74
C ARG A 164 -12.15 -1.50 3.18
N ASP A 165 -11.82 -1.17 4.42
CA ASP A 165 -10.49 -1.47 4.97
C ASP A 165 -10.60 -2.60 6.00
N GLY A 166 -10.17 -3.79 5.62
CA GLY A 166 -10.41 -5.04 6.34
C GLY A 166 -9.65 -5.18 7.67
N LYS A 167 -8.90 -4.19 8.16
CA LYS A 167 -8.15 -4.34 9.42
C LYS A 167 -7.83 -3.02 10.12
N GLY A 168 -8.78 -2.51 10.92
CA GLY A 168 -8.53 -1.41 11.87
C GLY A 168 -8.47 -0.01 11.27
N SER A 169 -8.54 0.15 10.00
CA SER A 169 -8.83 1.39 9.28
C SER A 169 -10.34 1.44 9.01
N LYS A 170 -10.87 2.63 8.88
CA LYS A 170 -12.30 2.85 8.72
C LYS A 170 -12.66 2.76 7.24
N ASP A 171 -13.82 2.18 6.95
CA ASP A 171 -14.43 2.28 5.64
C ASP A 171 -14.58 3.75 5.25
N ARG A 172 -14.36 4.06 4.01
CA ARG A 172 -14.51 5.42 3.48
C ARG A 172 -15.13 5.40 2.09
N VAL A 173 -15.71 6.53 1.73
CA VAL A 173 -16.20 6.78 0.38
C VAL A 173 -15.26 7.79 -0.29
N VAL A 174 -14.94 7.55 -1.54
CA VAL A 174 -14.17 8.48 -2.37
C VAL A 174 -14.93 8.78 -3.66
N PRO A 175 -14.86 10.00 -4.21
CA PRO A 175 -15.45 10.29 -5.50
C PRO A 175 -14.86 9.42 -6.61
N LEU A 176 -15.70 9.05 -7.57
CA LEU A 176 -15.34 8.41 -8.83
C LEU A 176 -15.26 9.51 -9.90
N GLY A 177 -14.06 9.78 -10.39
CA GLY A 177 -13.88 10.76 -11.47
C GLY A 177 -14.48 10.26 -12.79
N GLU A 178 -14.82 11.20 -13.69
CA GLU A 178 -15.52 10.92 -14.94
C GLU A 178 -14.77 9.91 -15.83
N GLU A 179 -13.47 10.11 -16.02
CA GLU A 179 -12.65 9.21 -16.84
C GLU A 179 -12.53 7.80 -16.22
N ALA A 180 -12.41 7.72 -14.89
CA ALA A 180 -12.40 6.44 -14.20
C ALA A 180 -13.75 5.73 -14.32
N ALA A 181 -14.86 6.46 -14.18
CA ALA A 181 -16.21 5.94 -14.37
C ALA A 181 -16.39 5.36 -15.77
N TYR A 182 -15.96 6.13 -16.79
CA TYR A 182 -16.01 5.71 -18.18
C TYR A 182 -15.22 4.43 -18.44
N LEU A 183 -13.95 4.40 -18.03
CA LEU A 183 -13.09 3.24 -18.26
C LEU A 183 -13.54 2.00 -17.48
N VAL A 184 -13.99 2.16 -16.23
CA VAL A 184 -14.52 1.05 -15.42
C VAL A 184 -15.82 0.52 -16.02
N ALA A 185 -16.73 1.38 -16.45
CA ALA A 185 -17.97 0.97 -17.11
C ALA A 185 -17.69 0.21 -18.42
N ARG A 186 -16.77 0.71 -19.24
CA ARG A 186 -16.32 0.00 -20.46
C ARG A 186 -15.72 -1.36 -20.13
N TYR A 187 -14.83 -1.42 -19.12
CA TYR A 187 -14.25 -2.69 -18.70
C TYR A 187 -15.32 -3.70 -18.27
N LEU A 188 -16.29 -3.26 -17.46
CA LEU A 188 -17.38 -4.11 -16.99
C LEU A 188 -18.25 -4.65 -18.13
N ARG A 189 -18.53 -3.81 -19.12
CA ARG A 189 -19.37 -4.15 -20.27
C ARG A 189 -18.64 -5.00 -21.31
N ASP A 190 -17.42 -4.58 -21.72
CA ASP A 190 -16.77 -5.07 -22.92
C ASP A 190 -15.66 -6.09 -22.66
N ALA A 191 -15.02 -6.06 -21.49
CA ALA A 191 -13.84 -6.88 -21.21
C ALA A 191 -14.07 -7.90 -20.10
N ARG A 192 -14.70 -7.51 -18.99
CA ARG A 192 -14.87 -8.40 -17.84
C ARG A 192 -15.65 -9.67 -18.16
N PRO A 193 -16.71 -9.65 -18.96
CA PRO A 193 -17.42 -10.88 -19.33
C PRO A 193 -16.56 -11.89 -20.09
N LEU A 194 -15.58 -11.41 -20.88
CA LEU A 194 -14.63 -12.27 -21.59
C LEU A 194 -13.57 -12.90 -20.67
N LEU A 195 -13.36 -12.33 -19.49
CA LEU A 195 -12.41 -12.82 -18.49
C LEU A 195 -13.07 -13.65 -17.39
N ALA A 196 -14.38 -13.50 -17.19
CA ALA A 196 -15.11 -14.15 -16.11
C ALA A 196 -15.37 -15.64 -16.44
N HIS A 197 -14.92 -16.53 -15.55
CA HIS A 197 -15.13 -17.98 -15.65
C HIS A 197 -15.97 -18.52 -14.49
N GLY A 198 -16.86 -17.71 -13.93
CA GLY A 198 -17.72 -18.07 -12.81
C GLY A 198 -18.23 -16.86 -12.03
N ALA A 199 -18.78 -17.12 -10.85
CA ALA A 199 -19.40 -16.10 -9.99
C ALA A 199 -18.37 -15.34 -9.12
N GLU A 200 -17.29 -14.84 -9.72
CA GLU A 200 -16.31 -13.98 -9.02
C GLU A 200 -16.89 -12.57 -8.84
N ASN A 201 -17.01 -12.13 -7.59
CA ASN A 201 -17.56 -10.80 -7.26
C ASN A 201 -16.53 -9.67 -7.34
N ALA A 202 -15.24 -10.01 -7.49
CA ALA A 202 -14.20 -8.99 -7.60
C ALA A 202 -14.44 -8.06 -8.78
N LEU A 203 -14.24 -6.76 -8.55
CA LEU A 203 -14.31 -5.75 -9.63
C LEU A 203 -13.28 -6.09 -10.71
N PHE A 204 -12.01 -6.20 -10.34
CA PHE A 204 -10.93 -6.52 -11.27
C PHE A 204 -10.50 -7.98 -11.17
N ILE A 205 -10.50 -8.65 -12.31
CA ILE A 205 -10.16 -10.06 -12.41
C ILE A 205 -8.97 -10.31 -13.36
N SER A 206 -8.26 -11.39 -13.11
CA SER A 206 -7.14 -11.85 -13.92
C SER A 206 -7.63 -12.54 -15.22
N ALA A 207 -6.72 -12.85 -16.13
CA ALA A 207 -7.01 -13.69 -17.30
C ALA A 207 -7.54 -15.10 -16.94
N ARG A 208 -7.42 -15.51 -15.68
CA ARG A 208 -7.93 -16.78 -15.17
C ARG A 208 -9.30 -16.63 -14.46
N GLY A 209 -9.94 -15.46 -14.57
CA GLY A 209 -11.23 -15.19 -13.95
C GLY A 209 -11.22 -15.07 -12.43
N ARG A 210 -10.07 -14.93 -11.80
CA ARG A 210 -9.92 -14.79 -10.34
C ARG A 210 -9.57 -13.36 -9.97
N ARG A 211 -9.90 -12.91 -8.75
CA ARG A 211 -9.50 -11.63 -8.19
C ARG A 211 -8.03 -11.32 -8.49
N LEU A 212 -7.73 -10.07 -8.84
CA LEU A 212 -6.36 -9.65 -9.07
C LEU A 212 -5.54 -9.66 -7.77
N ASP A 213 -4.26 -9.91 -7.93
CA ASP A 213 -3.24 -9.70 -6.90
C ASP A 213 -2.54 -8.36 -7.08
N THR A 214 -2.05 -7.77 -5.98
CA THR A 214 -1.32 -6.50 -5.98
C THR A 214 -0.05 -6.52 -6.82
N SER A 215 0.52 -7.70 -7.08
CA SER A 215 1.68 -7.87 -7.96
C SER A 215 1.36 -7.50 -9.40
N THR A 216 0.11 -7.68 -9.85
CA THR A 216 -0.32 -7.25 -11.19
C THR A 216 -0.24 -5.74 -11.31
N LEU A 217 -0.78 -4.98 -10.35
CA LEU A 217 -0.68 -3.52 -10.38
C LEU A 217 0.77 -3.03 -10.35
N ARG A 218 1.66 -3.70 -9.58
CA ARG A 218 3.10 -3.35 -9.55
C ARG A 218 3.81 -3.63 -10.86
N ARG A 219 3.33 -4.57 -11.67
CA ARG A 219 3.87 -4.83 -13.02
C ARG A 219 3.41 -3.80 -14.03
N LEU A 220 2.19 -3.29 -13.89
CA LEU A 220 1.65 -2.22 -14.74
C LEU A 220 2.26 -0.87 -14.39
N VAL A 221 2.39 -0.60 -13.10
CA VAL A 221 2.98 0.64 -12.56
C VAL A 221 4.02 0.27 -11.52
N PRO A 222 5.33 0.38 -11.80
CA PRO A 222 6.40 -0.05 -10.90
C PRO A 222 6.32 0.52 -9.48
N HIS A 223 5.74 1.70 -9.33
CA HIS A 223 5.57 2.39 -8.05
C HIS A 223 4.12 2.88 -7.86
N PRO A 224 3.13 1.99 -7.59
CA PRO A 224 1.73 2.39 -7.49
C PRO A 224 1.45 3.47 -6.44
N HIS A 225 2.26 3.55 -5.39
CA HIS A 225 2.15 4.62 -4.39
C HIS A 225 2.38 6.02 -4.95
N ARG A 226 3.10 6.14 -6.09
CA ARG A 226 3.26 7.42 -6.77
C ARG A 226 1.94 7.93 -7.36
N LEU A 227 1.05 7.05 -7.83
CA LEU A 227 -0.29 7.45 -8.29
C LEU A 227 -1.10 8.07 -7.15
N ARG A 228 -1.09 7.44 -5.99
CA ARG A 228 -1.77 7.98 -4.81
C ARG A 228 -1.12 9.27 -4.28
N HIS A 229 0.19 9.40 -4.43
CA HIS A 229 0.88 10.65 -4.11
C HIS A 229 0.51 11.75 -5.10
N ALA A 230 0.47 11.43 -6.41
CA ALA A 230 0.01 12.34 -7.44
C ALA A 230 -1.42 12.83 -7.18
N PHE A 231 -2.35 11.92 -6.85
CA PHE A 231 -3.70 12.28 -6.43
C PHE A 231 -3.71 13.34 -5.33
N ALA A 232 -2.97 13.09 -4.23
CA ALA A 232 -2.90 14.04 -3.11
C ALA A 232 -2.30 15.39 -3.52
N THR A 233 -1.25 15.39 -4.34
CA THR A 233 -0.56 16.60 -4.79
C THR A 233 -1.44 17.41 -5.74
N HIS A 234 -2.08 16.75 -6.70
CA HIS A 234 -2.94 17.44 -7.67
C HIS A 234 -4.19 18.04 -7.01
N LEU A 235 -4.78 17.34 -6.03
CA LEU A 235 -5.87 17.92 -5.22
C LEU A 235 -5.40 19.16 -4.44
N LEU A 236 -4.19 19.11 -3.87
CA LEU A 236 -3.63 20.24 -3.13
C LEU A 236 -3.36 21.43 -4.06
N GLU A 237 -2.78 21.17 -5.24
CA GLU A 237 -2.51 22.17 -6.27
C GLU A 237 -3.83 22.77 -6.82
N GLY A 238 -4.87 21.95 -6.92
CA GLY A 238 -6.24 22.38 -7.29
C GLY A 238 -7.00 23.11 -6.17
N GLY A 239 -6.37 23.34 -5.01
CA GLY A 239 -6.91 24.13 -3.91
C GLY A 239 -7.71 23.36 -2.86
N ALA A 240 -7.70 22.03 -2.86
CA ALA A 240 -8.30 21.24 -1.80
C ALA A 240 -7.51 21.41 -0.48
N ASP A 241 -8.23 21.52 0.64
CA ASP A 241 -7.59 21.61 1.94
C ASP A 241 -7.00 20.25 2.39
N LEU A 242 -5.93 20.31 3.19
CA LEU A 242 -5.21 19.12 3.67
C LEU A 242 -6.11 18.16 4.46
N ARG A 243 -7.12 18.66 5.16
CA ARG A 243 -8.03 17.82 5.96
C ARG A 243 -8.93 16.99 5.04
N THR A 244 -9.49 17.60 4.01
CA THR A 244 -10.27 16.90 2.97
C THR A 244 -9.42 15.85 2.26
N ILE A 245 -8.17 16.17 1.89
CA ILE A 245 -7.24 15.19 1.28
C ILE A 245 -6.97 14.02 2.23
N GLN A 246 -6.76 14.28 3.52
CA GLN A 246 -6.54 13.23 4.51
C GLN A 246 -7.78 12.34 4.71
N GLU A 247 -8.98 12.92 4.67
CA GLU A 247 -10.25 12.19 4.72
C GLU A 247 -10.39 11.26 3.49
N LEU A 248 -10.17 11.76 2.28
CA LEU A 248 -10.20 10.97 1.03
C LEU A 248 -9.16 9.84 1.05
N LEU A 249 -7.98 10.11 1.57
CA LEU A 249 -6.92 9.11 1.68
C LEU A 249 -7.13 8.10 2.83
N GLY A 250 -7.99 8.35 3.79
CA GLY A 250 -8.22 7.48 4.94
C GLY A 250 -7.01 7.40 5.86
N HIS A 251 -6.46 8.55 6.28
CA HIS A 251 -5.40 8.62 7.27
C HIS A 251 -5.98 8.46 8.68
N SER A 252 -5.50 7.47 9.44
CA SER A 252 -6.05 7.02 10.73
C SER A 252 -5.84 7.99 11.90
N SER A 253 -5.17 9.11 11.72
CA SER A 253 -4.79 10.02 12.82
C SER A 253 -5.89 10.99 13.27
N LEU A 254 -7.03 11.05 12.58
CA LEU A 254 -8.17 11.85 13.01
C LEU A 254 -9.24 10.92 13.60
N SER A 255 -9.32 10.96 14.94
CA SER A 255 -10.26 10.19 15.74
C SER A 255 -11.70 10.70 15.57
N THR A 256 -12.39 10.32 14.52
CA THR A 256 -13.84 10.42 14.50
C THR A 256 -14.43 9.21 13.79
N THR A 257 -15.10 8.38 14.59
CA THR A 257 -16.02 7.35 14.10
C THR A 257 -17.30 8.07 13.62
N GLN A 258 -17.20 8.83 12.54
CA GLN A 258 -18.37 9.33 11.85
C GLN A 258 -18.70 8.38 10.71
N MET A 259 -19.85 7.74 10.80
CA MET A 259 -20.52 7.10 9.69
C MET A 259 -20.68 8.19 8.62
N TYR A 260 -20.07 7.99 7.43
CA TYR A 260 -20.17 8.95 6.33
C TYR A 260 -21.64 9.21 6.03
N SER A 261 -22.08 10.44 6.24
CA SER A 261 -23.43 10.86 5.87
C SER A 261 -23.46 11.24 4.38
N HIS A 262 -24.64 11.19 3.76
CA HIS A 262 -24.83 11.70 2.40
C HIS A 262 -24.40 13.18 2.24
N VAL A 263 -24.39 13.94 3.31
CA VAL A 263 -23.94 15.35 3.33
C VAL A 263 -22.42 15.42 3.18
N ASP A 264 -21.68 14.51 3.84
CA ASP A 264 -20.23 14.46 3.75
C ASP A 264 -19.77 14.03 2.35
N ALA A 265 -20.44 13.05 1.75
CA ALA A 265 -20.16 12.61 0.38
C ALA A 265 -20.33 13.73 -0.65
N LYS A 266 -21.41 14.53 -0.55
CA LYS A 266 -21.64 15.69 -1.43
C LYS A 266 -20.60 16.80 -1.24
N ARG A 267 -20.11 17.00 -0.01
CA ARG A 267 -19.04 17.96 0.28
C ARG A 267 -17.72 17.49 -0.35
N LEU A 268 -17.36 16.24 -0.12
CA LEU A 268 -16.14 15.63 -0.69
C LEU A 268 -16.18 15.66 -2.22
N ARG A 269 -17.33 15.35 -2.82
CA ARG A 269 -17.51 15.40 -4.27
C ARG A 269 -17.29 16.82 -4.83
N ARG A 270 -17.88 17.84 -4.24
CA ARG A 270 -17.67 19.23 -4.68
C ARG A 270 -16.21 19.67 -4.63
N VAL A 271 -15.50 19.31 -3.57
CA VAL A 271 -14.07 19.64 -3.45
C VAL A 271 -13.27 18.88 -4.50
N TYR A 272 -13.59 17.61 -4.73
CA TYR A 272 -12.97 16.78 -5.75
C TYR A 272 -13.18 17.36 -7.17
N ASP A 273 -14.42 17.66 -7.54
CA ASP A 273 -14.77 18.20 -8.87
C ASP A 273 -14.07 19.52 -9.16
N HIS A 274 -13.82 20.33 -8.12
CA HIS A 274 -13.10 21.59 -8.27
C HIS A 274 -11.59 21.42 -8.39
N ALA A 275 -11.03 20.45 -7.69
CA ALA A 275 -9.58 20.34 -7.48
C ALA A 275 -8.90 19.20 -8.24
N HIS A 276 -9.63 18.14 -8.61
CA HIS A 276 -9.02 17.01 -9.30
C HIS A 276 -9.00 17.22 -10.82
N PRO A 277 -7.85 17.04 -11.50
CA PRO A 277 -7.73 17.36 -12.94
C PRO A 277 -8.49 16.39 -13.87
N ARG A 278 -9.02 15.29 -13.35
CA ARG A 278 -9.81 14.28 -14.09
C ARG A 278 -11.11 13.95 -13.33
N SER A 279 -11.71 15.00 -12.75
CA SER A 279 -12.99 14.91 -12.06
C SER A 279 -14.14 14.65 -13.00
#